data_47b178e4de34d7e6d41762c558e04738
#
_entry.id   47b178e4de34d7e6d41762c558e04738
#
_cell.length_a   1.000
_cell.length_b   1.000
_cell.length_c   1.000
_cell.angle_alpha   90.00
_cell.angle_beta   90.00
_cell.angle_gamma   90.00
#
_symmetry.space_group_name_H-M   'P 1'
#
loop_
_entity.id
_entity.type
_entity.pdbx_description
1 polymer ?
#
loop_
_entity_poly.entity_id
_entity_poly.type
_entity_poly.pdbx_seq_one_letter_code
_entity_poly.pdbx_strand_id
1 'polypeptide(L)'
;MTVKVAINGFGRIGRLAFRQMFGAEGYEVVAINDLTKPEMLAHLLKYDSTQGRYEGHTVTAGEDSITVDGKEIKIYAKADAKELPWGELGVDVVLECTGFYTSKAKAMAHVEAGARKVVISAPAGNDLPTIVYNTNHKTLTAEDNVIFNRCTYLGERFLLLGYKL
;
A
#
# COMPACT_ATOMS: atom_id res chain seq x y z
N MET A 1 -12.66 -13.01 -6.37
CA MET A 1 -11.18 -13.11 -6.28
C MET A 1 -10.73 -11.97 -5.40
N THR A 2 -9.92 -12.22 -4.38
CA THR A 2 -9.44 -11.18 -3.44
C THR A 2 -8.10 -10.67 -3.93
N VAL A 3 -7.94 -9.36 -4.06
CA VAL A 3 -6.70 -8.72 -4.50
C VAL A 3 -5.72 -8.67 -3.32
N LYS A 4 -4.55 -9.27 -3.49
CA LYS A 4 -3.48 -9.24 -2.49
C LYS A 4 -2.68 -7.96 -2.62
N VAL A 5 -2.66 -7.18 -1.54
CA VAL A 5 -2.03 -5.86 -1.50
C VAL A 5 -0.84 -5.89 -0.54
N ALA A 6 0.29 -5.36 -0.98
CA ALA A 6 1.39 -5.01 -0.11
C ALA A 6 1.52 -3.49 0.00
N ILE A 7 1.97 -3.00 1.15
CA ILE A 7 2.20 -1.57 1.39
C ILE A 7 3.69 -1.33 1.59
N ASN A 8 4.29 -0.53 0.72
CA ASN A 8 5.67 -0.08 0.87
C ASN A 8 5.69 1.34 1.45
N GLY A 9 6.17 1.47 2.67
CA GLY A 9 6.09 2.70 3.47
C GLY A 9 4.81 2.77 4.31
N PHE A 10 4.95 2.50 5.61
CA PHE A 10 3.84 2.53 6.56
C PHE A 10 3.78 3.84 7.35
N GLY A 11 4.09 4.92 6.64
CA GLY A 11 3.94 6.29 7.11
C GLY A 11 2.46 6.72 7.20
N ARG A 12 2.21 8.01 7.19
CA ARG A 12 0.83 8.54 7.30
C ARG A 12 -0.11 7.98 6.24
N ILE A 13 0.31 8.01 4.97
CA ILE A 13 -0.52 7.54 3.85
C ILE A 13 -0.73 6.02 3.91
N GLY A 14 0.35 5.25 4.09
CA GLY A 14 0.25 3.78 4.15
C GLY A 14 -0.68 3.31 5.27
N ARG A 15 -0.60 3.91 6.46
CA ARG A 15 -1.51 3.57 7.57
C ARG A 15 -2.97 3.93 7.31
N LEU A 16 -3.23 5.07 6.67
CA LEU A 16 -4.61 5.45 6.32
C LEU A 16 -5.18 4.52 5.25
N ALA A 17 -4.38 4.19 4.23
CA ALA A 17 -4.77 3.21 3.22
C ALA A 17 -5.05 1.84 3.87
N PHE A 18 -4.20 1.39 4.79
CA PHE A 18 -4.41 0.17 5.56
C PHE A 18 -5.75 0.18 6.30
N ARG A 19 -6.04 1.24 7.07
CA ARG A 19 -7.29 1.37 7.82
C ARG A 19 -8.54 1.28 6.94
N GLN A 20 -8.45 1.74 5.68
CA GLN A 20 -9.56 1.69 4.73
C GLN A 20 -9.72 0.31 4.08
N MET A 21 -8.61 -0.41 3.88
CA MET A 21 -8.62 -1.72 3.21
C MET A 21 -8.84 -2.89 4.18
N PHE A 22 -8.39 -2.73 5.43
CA PHE A 22 -8.50 -3.82 6.41
C PHE A 22 -9.96 -4.13 6.71
N GLY A 23 -10.36 -5.38 6.47
CA GLY A 23 -11.75 -5.83 6.58
C GLY A 23 -12.66 -5.43 5.42
N ALA A 24 -12.18 -4.67 4.44
CA ALA A 24 -12.97 -4.35 3.26
C ALA A 24 -13.06 -5.55 2.31
N GLU A 25 -14.24 -5.73 1.70
CA GLU A 25 -14.46 -6.80 0.73
C GLU A 25 -13.61 -6.60 -0.52
N GLY A 26 -13.02 -7.67 -1.02
CA GLY A 26 -12.23 -7.69 -2.25
C GLY A 26 -10.75 -7.41 -2.09
N TYR A 27 -10.27 -7.04 -0.89
CA TYR A 27 -8.86 -6.75 -0.62
C TYR A 27 -8.31 -7.57 0.53
N GLU A 28 -7.02 -7.88 0.44
CA GLU A 28 -6.26 -8.48 1.53
C GLU A 28 -4.88 -7.83 1.62
N VAL A 29 -4.60 -7.14 2.73
CA VAL A 29 -3.24 -6.67 2.99
C VAL A 29 -2.43 -7.86 3.52
N VAL A 30 -1.45 -8.29 2.73
CA VAL A 30 -0.64 -9.49 3.01
C VAL A 30 0.72 -9.16 3.61
N ALA A 31 1.25 -7.98 3.35
CA ALA A 31 2.57 -7.57 3.84
C ALA A 31 2.72 -6.04 3.88
N ILE A 32 3.63 -5.61 4.75
CA ILE A 32 4.07 -4.22 4.87
C ILE A 32 5.59 -4.20 4.81
N ASN A 33 6.18 -3.21 4.14
CA ASN A 33 7.60 -2.93 4.23
C ASN A 33 7.80 -1.52 4.79
N ASP A 34 8.55 -1.43 5.90
CA ASP A 34 8.94 -0.15 6.50
C ASP A 34 10.21 -0.38 7.34
N LEU A 35 11.10 0.60 7.39
CA LEU A 35 12.35 0.50 8.14
C LEU A 35 12.18 0.74 9.66
N THR A 36 10.98 1.16 10.06
CA THR A 36 10.62 1.41 11.45
C THR A 36 10.24 0.08 12.14
N LYS A 37 10.55 -0.01 13.43
CA LYS A 37 10.26 -1.21 14.23
C LYS A 37 8.75 -1.49 14.34
N PRO A 38 8.33 -2.77 14.35
CA PRO A 38 6.92 -3.17 14.44
C PRO A 38 6.15 -2.56 15.60
N GLU A 39 6.78 -2.41 16.78
CA GLU A 39 6.12 -1.81 17.94
C GLU A 39 5.70 -0.36 17.70
N MET A 40 6.58 0.40 17.03
CA MET A 40 6.28 1.78 16.67
C MET A 40 5.21 1.86 15.59
N LEU A 41 5.27 0.98 14.58
CA LEU A 41 4.27 0.92 13.52
C LEU A 41 2.88 0.56 14.07
N ALA A 42 2.79 -0.40 14.99
CA ALA A 42 1.56 -0.78 15.67
C ALA A 42 1.01 0.39 16.51
N HIS A 43 1.89 1.09 17.25
CA HIS A 43 1.50 2.27 18.01
C HIS A 43 0.93 3.37 17.10
N LEU A 44 1.63 3.70 16.03
CA LEU A 44 1.22 4.73 15.08
C LEU A 44 -0.03 4.34 14.28
N LEU A 45 -0.26 3.04 14.03
CA LEU A 45 -1.49 2.56 13.43
C LEU A 45 -2.67 2.76 14.38
N LYS A 46 -2.47 2.47 15.67
CA LYS A 46 -3.52 2.58 16.68
C LYS A 46 -3.86 4.03 17.03
N TYR A 47 -2.84 4.90 17.08
CA TYR A 47 -2.99 6.29 17.50
C TYR A 47 -2.51 7.23 16.40
N ASP A 48 -3.41 8.02 15.86
CA ASP A 48 -3.09 9.05 14.87
C ASP A 48 -3.60 10.41 15.38
N SER A 49 -2.74 11.43 15.36
CA SER A 49 -3.05 12.76 15.87
C SER A 49 -4.09 13.51 15.04
N THR A 50 -4.22 13.14 13.77
CA THR A 50 -5.14 13.82 12.82
C THR A 50 -6.41 13.02 12.59
N GLN A 51 -6.27 11.69 12.45
CA GLN A 51 -7.38 10.78 12.12
C GLN A 51 -7.96 10.07 13.35
N GLY A 52 -7.41 10.36 14.54
CA GLY A 52 -7.86 9.77 15.78
C GLY A 52 -7.43 8.30 15.96
N ARG A 53 -7.98 7.69 16.99
CA ARG A 53 -7.73 6.29 17.29
C ARG A 53 -8.32 5.37 16.22
N TYR A 54 -7.66 4.25 15.98
CA TYR A 54 -8.23 3.15 15.19
C TYR A 54 -9.19 2.35 16.09
N GLU A 55 -10.37 2.96 16.32
CA GLU A 55 -11.38 2.42 17.25
C GLU A 55 -12.02 1.15 16.68
N GLY A 56 -12.43 0.25 17.59
CA GLY A 56 -13.03 -1.02 17.21
C GLY A 56 -12.03 -2.10 16.79
N HIS A 57 -10.74 -1.76 16.70
CA HIS A 57 -9.69 -2.70 16.30
C HIS A 57 -8.65 -2.89 17.40
N THR A 58 -8.26 -4.16 17.61
CA THR A 58 -7.11 -4.51 18.44
C THR A 58 -5.85 -4.50 17.61
N VAL A 59 -4.81 -3.80 18.05
CA VAL A 59 -3.53 -3.73 17.35
C VAL A 59 -2.41 -4.09 18.31
N THR A 60 -1.65 -5.12 17.98
CA THR A 60 -0.47 -5.57 18.73
C THR A 60 0.73 -5.74 17.82
N ALA A 61 1.93 -5.64 18.36
CA ALA A 61 3.18 -5.88 17.65
C ALA A 61 3.73 -7.28 17.97
N GLY A 62 4.23 -7.96 16.96
CA GLY A 62 5.11 -9.12 17.06
C GLY A 62 6.58 -8.70 16.84
N GLU A 63 7.47 -9.67 16.70
CA GLU A 63 8.90 -9.42 16.44
C GLU A 63 9.13 -8.82 15.05
N ASP A 64 8.48 -9.37 14.02
CA ASP A 64 8.55 -8.92 12.63
C ASP A 64 7.15 -8.80 11.99
N SER A 65 6.16 -8.49 12.80
CA SER A 65 4.76 -8.41 12.36
C SER A 65 3.94 -7.43 13.19
N ILE A 66 2.78 -7.06 12.67
CA ILE A 66 1.69 -6.47 13.44
C ILE A 66 0.48 -7.38 13.33
N THR A 67 -0.27 -7.51 14.43
CA THR A 67 -1.51 -8.26 14.45
C THR A 67 -2.68 -7.29 14.66
N VAL A 68 -3.64 -7.33 13.75
CA VAL A 68 -4.88 -6.54 13.83
C VAL A 68 -6.05 -7.50 13.88
N ASP A 69 -6.85 -7.45 14.94
CA ASP A 69 -8.00 -8.32 15.16
C ASP A 69 -7.71 -9.82 15.00
N GLY A 70 -6.52 -10.23 15.45
CA GLY A 70 -6.07 -11.61 15.34
C GLY A 70 -5.47 -11.99 13.98
N LYS A 71 -5.50 -11.10 12.97
CA LYS A 71 -4.85 -11.32 11.69
C LYS A 71 -3.42 -10.77 11.73
N GLU A 72 -2.45 -11.65 11.58
CA GLU A 72 -1.04 -11.29 11.53
C GLU A 72 -0.64 -10.80 10.13
N ILE A 73 0.08 -9.69 10.08
CA ILE A 73 0.60 -9.07 8.85
C ILE A 73 2.09 -8.89 9.01
N LYS A 74 2.86 -9.56 8.15
CA LYS A 74 4.32 -9.54 8.21
C LYS A 74 4.87 -8.17 7.83
N ILE A 75 5.90 -7.74 8.58
CA ILE A 75 6.66 -6.52 8.29
C ILE A 75 8.04 -6.90 7.77
N TYR A 76 8.38 -6.35 6.63
CA TYR A 76 9.71 -6.40 6.05
C TYR A 76 10.42 -5.07 6.32
N ALA A 77 11.74 -5.11 6.49
CA ALA A 77 12.56 -3.93 6.74
C ALA A 77 13.67 -3.84 5.66
N LYS A 78 13.25 -3.77 4.39
CA LYS A 78 14.15 -3.69 3.24
C LYS A 78 14.17 -2.30 2.65
N ALA A 79 15.37 -1.72 2.47
CA ALA A 79 15.54 -0.44 1.82
C ALA A 79 15.40 -0.55 0.29
N ASP A 80 15.88 -1.66 -0.29
CA ASP A 80 15.75 -1.93 -1.72
C ASP A 80 14.49 -2.76 -1.98
N ALA A 81 13.61 -2.22 -2.81
CA ALA A 81 12.36 -2.88 -3.19
C ALA A 81 12.57 -4.20 -3.93
N LYS A 82 13.71 -4.38 -4.60
CA LYS A 82 14.04 -5.62 -5.32
C LYS A 82 14.25 -6.83 -4.41
N GLU A 83 14.60 -6.58 -3.13
CA GLU A 83 14.79 -7.64 -2.13
C GLU A 83 13.46 -8.10 -1.48
N LEU A 84 12.35 -7.51 -1.86
CA LEU A 84 11.06 -7.81 -1.27
C LEU A 84 10.42 -9.04 -1.93
N PRO A 85 9.85 -9.97 -1.16
CA PRO A 85 9.37 -11.25 -1.70
C PRO A 85 7.95 -11.14 -2.28
N TRP A 86 7.68 -10.13 -3.10
CA TRP A 86 6.34 -9.90 -3.64
C TRP A 86 5.83 -11.05 -4.50
N GLY A 87 6.72 -11.66 -5.28
CA GLY A 87 6.39 -12.83 -6.10
C GLY A 87 6.02 -14.06 -5.26
N GLU A 88 6.77 -14.35 -4.18
CA GLU A 88 6.51 -15.48 -3.29
C GLU A 88 5.17 -15.33 -2.54
N LEU A 89 4.83 -14.09 -2.16
CA LEU A 89 3.57 -13.76 -1.49
C LEU A 89 2.38 -13.70 -2.46
N GLY A 90 2.65 -13.70 -3.76
CA GLY A 90 1.63 -13.54 -4.81
C GLY A 90 0.96 -12.17 -4.76
N VAL A 91 1.73 -11.11 -4.53
CA VAL A 91 1.21 -9.74 -4.44
C VAL A 91 0.70 -9.28 -5.80
N ASP A 92 -0.57 -8.90 -5.85
CA ASP A 92 -1.18 -8.33 -7.05
C ASP A 92 -0.86 -6.84 -7.18
N VAL A 93 -0.94 -6.10 -6.08
CA VAL A 93 -0.75 -4.64 -6.08
C VAL A 93 0.16 -4.21 -4.94
N VAL A 94 1.18 -3.41 -5.25
CA VAL A 94 1.95 -2.68 -4.25
C VAL A 94 1.45 -1.24 -4.18
N LEU A 95 1.10 -0.80 -2.97
CA LEU A 95 0.91 0.63 -2.68
C LEU A 95 2.25 1.22 -2.28
N GLU A 96 2.80 2.06 -3.15
CA GLU A 96 4.06 2.77 -2.89
C GLU A 96 3.75 4.07 -2.15
N CYS A 97 4.06 4.09 -0.85
CA CYS A 97 3.75 5.17 0.08
C CYS A 97 4.99 5.80 0.74
N THR A 98 6.21 5.44 0.29
CA THR A 98 7.45 5.99 0.87
C THR A 98 7.75 7.39 0.35
N GLY A 99 7.28 7.74 -0.85
CA GLY A 99 7.68 8.95 -1.56
C GLY A 99 9.06 8.83 -2.23
N PHE A 100 9.70 7.66 -2.18
CA PHE A 100 11.03 7.44 -2.75
C PHE A 100 10.99 6.92 -4.19
N TYR A 101 10.04 6.03 -4.48
CA TYR A 101 9.85 5.40 -5.80
C TYR A 101 8.84 6.17 -6.65
N THR A 102 9.10 7.48 -6.87
CA THR A 102 8.17 8.43 -7.52
C THR A 102 8.35 8.56 -9.03
N SER A 103 8.94 7.57 -9.68
CA SER A 103 9.05 7.51 -11.15
C SER A 103 8.81 6.10 -11.64
N LYS A 104 8.43 5.95 -12.91
CA LYS A 104 8.21 4.63 -13.52
C LYS A 104 9.43 3.73 -13.36
N ALA A 105 10.61 4.25 -13.69
CA ALA A 105 11.86 3.48 -13.63
C ALA A 105 12.15 2.96 -12.21
N LYS A 106 11.95 3.79 -11.19
CA LYS A 106 12.15 3.37 -9.79
C LYS A 106 11.08 2.38 -9.34
N ALA A 107 9.81 2.66 -9.62
CA ALA A 107 8.68 1.83 -9.18
C ALA A 107 8.68 0.44 -9.85
N MET A 108 9.30 0.30 -11.02
CA MET A 108 9.51 -1.00 -11.66
C MET A 108 10.28 -1.99 -10.80
N ALA A 109 11.06 -1.54 -9.81
CA ALA A 109 11.73 -2.42 -8.85
C ALA A 109 10.74 -3.35 -8.11
N HIS A 110 9.53 -2.88 -7.83
CA HIS A 110 8.48 -3.71 -7.23
C HIS A 110 7.94 -4.76 -8.20
N VAL A 111 7.86 -4.42 -9.48
CA VAL A 111 7.45 -5.38 -10.53
C VAL A 111 8.54 -6.42 -10.74
N GLU A 112 9.81 -6.02 -10.72
CA GLU A 112 10.96 -6.94 -10.77
C GLU A 112 10.98 -7.87 -9.56
N ALA A 113 10.53 -7.40 -8.38
CA ALA A 113 10.35 -8.21 -7.17
C ALA A 113 9.13 -9.14 -7.23
N GLY A 114 8.35 -9.10 -8.31
CA GLY A 114 7.24 -10.03 -8.58
C GLY A 114 5.83 -9.50 -8.33
N ALA A 115 5.66 -8.21 -8.03
CA ALA A 115 4.34 -7.61 -7.98
C ALA A 115 3.77 -7.41 -9.39
N ARG A 116 2.45 -7.58 -9.55
CA ARG A 116 1.82 -7.39 -10.87
C ARG A 116 1.65 -5.92 -11.22
N LYS A 117 1.29 -5.09 -10.23
CA LYS A 117 1.01 -3.66 -10.41
C LYS A 117 1.54 -2.83 -9.25
N VAL A 118 1.83 -1.57 -9.54
CA VAL A 118 2.28 -0.60 -8.53
C VAL A 118 1.42 0.66 -8.61
N VAL A 119 0.92 1.09 -7.48
CA VAL A 119 0.18 2.36 -7.33
C VAL A 119 1.02 3.29 -6.47
N ILE A 120 1.52 4.35 -7.08
CA ILE A 120 2.32 5.38 -6.40
C ILE A 120 1.37 6.39 -5.75
N SER A 121 1.57 6.67 -4.47
CA SER A 121 0.73 7.58 -3.69
C SER A 121 1.24 9.03 -3.65
N ALA A 122 2.40 9.30 -4.22
CA ALA A 122 3.03 10.62 -4.26
C ALA A 122 3.11 11.14 -5.70
N PRO A 123 3.21 12.46 -5.93
CA PRO A 123 3.42 13.00 -7.26
C PRO A 123 4.58 12.31 -7.96
N ALA A 124 4.29 11.71 -9.09
CA ALA A 124 5.26 11.01 -9.93
C ALA A 124 5.53 11.81 -11.21
N GLY A 125 6.58 11.44 -11.93
CA GLY A 125 6.94 12.11 -13.19
C GLY A 125 5.84 12.04 -14.25
N ASN A 126 6.02 12.78 -15.33
CA ASN A 126 5.02 12.87 -16.41
C ASN A 126 4.99 11.63 -17.33
N ASP A 127 5.80 10.64 -17.03
CA ASP A 127 5.93 9.36 -17.76
C ASP A 127 4.95 8.28 -17.29
N LEU A 128 4.05 8.63 -16.34
CA LEU A 128 3.07 7.74 -15.77
C LEU A 128 1.64 8.24 -15.97
N PRO A 129 0.68 7.32 -16.19
CA PRO A 129 -0.73 7.68 -16.12
C PRO A 129 -1.08 8.25 -14.74
N THR A 130 -1.56 9.49 -14.71
CA THR A 130 -2.11 10.11 -13.50
C THR A 130 -3.58 9.79 -13.41
N ILE A 131 -3.98 9.00 -12.43
CA ILE A 131 -5.35 8.56 -12.27
C ILE A 131 -6.01 9.27 -11.11
N VAL A 132 -7.20 9.81 -11.37
CA VAL A 132 -8.09 10.39 -10.37
C VAL A 132 -9.38 9.60 -10.38
N TYR A 133 -9.75 9.01 -9.23
CA TYR A 133 -11.00 8.26 -9.11
C TYR A 133 -12.20 9.14 -9.45
N ASN A 134 -13.21 8.57 -10.09
CA ASN A 134 -14.39 9.24 -10.60
C ASN A 134 -14.17 10.33 -11.67
N THR A 135 -12.93 10.55 -12.09
CA THR A 135 -12.60 11.52 -13.15
C THR A 135 -12.13 10.80 -14.42
N ASN A 136 -11.00 10.12 -14.34
CA ASN A 136 -10.40 9.46 -15.50
C ASN A 136 -10.04 7.98 -15.24
N HIS A 137 -10.50 7.38 -14.14
CA HIS A 137 -10.15 5.99 -13.79
C HIS A 137 -10.53 4.97 -14.87
N LYS A 138 -11.49 5.31 -15.75
CA LYS A 138 -11.92 4.45 -16.86
C LYS A 138 -10.90 4.41 -18.01
N THR A 139 -9.88 5.28 -18.00
CA THR A 139 -8.80 5.26 -18.98
C THR A 139 -7.74 4.20 -18.69
N LEU A 140 -7.78 3.59 -17.49
CA LEU A 140 -6.85 2.52 -17.14
C LEU A 140 -7.07 1.28 -17.99
N THR A 141 -5.93 0.70 -18.39
CA THR A 141 -5.89 -0.54 -19.15
C THR A 141 -5.18 -1.65 -18.37
N ALA A 142 -5.32 -2.88 -18.80
CA ALA A 142 -4.61 -4.02 -18.22
C ALA A 142 -3.08 -3.89 -18.35
N GLU A 143 -2.61 -3.13 -19.31
CA GLU A 143 -1.18 -2.91 -19.60
C GLU A 143 -0.51 -1.90 -18.65
N ASP A 144 -1.30 -1.08 -17.93
CA ASP A 144 -0.80 -0.11 -16.98
C ASP A 144 -0.29 -0.78 -15.70
N ASN A 145 0.99 -1.14 -15.67
CA ASN A 145 1.62 -1.81 -14.53
C ASN A 145 2.05 -0.86 -13.42
N VAL A 146 2.33 0.40 -13.75
CA VAL A 146 2.68 1.44 -12.79
C VAL A 146 1.83 2.66 -13.05
N ILE A 147 1.13 3.11 -12.03
CA ILE A 147 0.29 4.32 -12.10
C ILE A 147 0.55 5.23 -10.92
N PHE A 148 0.25 6.52 -11.10
CA PHE A 148 0.18 7.48 -10.01
C PHE A 148 -1.28 7.78 -9.69
N ASN A 149 -1.65 7.65 -8.41
CA ASN A 149 -2.98 8.04 -7.93
C ASN A 149 -2.91 9.38 -7.19
N ARG A 150 -3.60 10.39 -7.73
CA ARG A 150 -3.60 11.75 -7.19
C ARG A 150 -4.55 11.97 -6.01
N CYS A 151 -5.37 11.00 -5.63
CA CYS A 151 -6.35 11.14 -4.55
C CYS A 151 -5.78 11.25 -3.13
N THR A 152 -4.46 11.26 -2.96
CA THR A 152 -3.82 11.23 -1.65
C THR A 152 -3.80 12.56 -0.90
N TYR A 153 -4.17 13.67 -1.54
CA TYR A 153 -3.98 14.99 -0.95
C TYR A 153 -5.11 15.45 -0.01
N LEU A 154 -6.28 14.80 -0.02
CA LEU A 154 -7.47 15.29 0.69
C LEU A 154 -8.09 14.29 1.67
N GLY A 155 -7.43 13.21 2.06
CA GLY A 155 -7.99 12.26 3.03
C GLY A 155 -9.27 11.54 2.56
N GLU A 156 -9.66 11.74 1.33
CA GLU A 156 -10.81 11.08 0.74
C GLU A 156 -10.40 9.72 0.21
N ARG A 157 -11.13 8.72 0.64
CA ARG A 157 -11.14 7.31 0.30
C ARG A 157 -10.11 6.91 -0.76
N PHE A 158 -9.06 6.23 -0.33
CA PHE A 158 -8.24 5.37 -1.18
C PHE A 158 -9.17 4.29 -1.76
N LEU A 159 -9.89 4.65 -2.79
CA LEU A 159 -10.54 3.65 -3.61
C LEU A 159 -9.44 3.10 -4.51
N LEU A 160 -8.79 2.04 -4.04
CA LEU A 160 -8.16 1.11 -4.94
C LEU A 160 -9.23 0.77 -5.96
N LEU A 161 -9.00 1.28 -7.17
CA LEU A 161 -9.83 0.98 -8.31
C LEU A 161 -10.00 -0.53 -8.35
N GLY A 162 -11.24 -0.99 -8.18
CA GLY A 162 -11.58 -2.39 -8.37
C GLY A 162 -11.17 -2.78 -9.79
N TYR A 163 -9.92 -3.18 -9.94
CA TYR A 163 -9.49 -3.82 -11.15
C TYR A 163 -10.29 -5.12 -11.26
N LYS A 164 -11.21 -5.15 -12.19
CA LYS A 164 -11.56 -6.41 -12.81
C LYS A 164 -10.29 -6.86 -13.55
N LEU A 165 -9.50 -7.69 -12.86
CA LEU A 165 -8.49 -8.51 -13.49
C LEU A 165 -9.14 -9.49 -14.45
#